data_841ebcffe3048b849a8dc35b6309867d
#
_entry.id   841ebcffe3048b849a8dc35b6309867d
#
_cell.length_a   1.000
_cell.length_b   1.000
_cell.length_c   1.000
_cell.angle_alpha   90.00
_cell.angle_beta   90.00
_cell.angle_gamma   90.00
#
_symmetry.space_group_name_H-M   'P 1'
#
loop_
_entity.id
_entity.type
_entity.pdbx_description
1 polymer ?
#
loop_
_entity_poly.entity_id
_entity_poly.type
_entity_poly.pdbx_seq_one_letter_code
_entity_poly.pdbx_strand_id
1 'polypeptide(L)'
;MQDPLHAPAPATAPVSGPPTAPISEAALAAARRLSEGAVDSLPEGALAERLSAAEREGRQLRVKLGIDPTAPDIHLGHAVVLGKLRRFQEAGHRVILIVGDFTARVGDPSGRSTLRPMLSEEEIQANAATFQEQAMRILDDRSDRLEVRRNSEWLDMAMSDLLALTRTTTVAQLLEREDFAKRFSASQPISILELLYPLLQG
;
A
#
# COMPACT_ATOMS: atom_id res chain seq x y z
N MET A 1 -20.08 20.60 44.83
CA MET A 1 -19.82 19.18 44.52
C MET A 1 -19.36 19.18 43.10
N GLN A 2 -18.02 19.30 42.89
CA GLN A 2 -17.42 19.42 41.55
C GLN A 2 -17.12 18.00 41.01
N ASP A 3 -17.50 17.79 39.79
CA ASP A 3 -17.33 16.51 39.05
C ASP A 3 -15.84 16.29 38.72
N PRO A 4 -15.20 15.16 39.12
CA PRO A 4 -13.76 14.93 38.93
C PRO A 4 -13.37 14.36 37.57
N LEU A 5 -14.26 14.38 36.56
CA LEU A 5 -14.06 13.67 35.29
C LEU A 5 -13.56 14.55 34.13
N HIS A 6 -13.13 15.79 34.37
CA HIS A 6 -12.67 16.69 33.28
C HIS A 6 -11.25 17.22 33.53
N ALA A 7 -10.29 16.30 33.70
CA ALA A 7 -8.88 16.67 33.57
C ALA A 7 -8.46 16.50 32.10
N PRO A 8 -7.93 17.53 31.42
CA PRO A 8 -7.41 17.35 30.05
C PRO A 8 -6.21 16.41 30.10
N ALA A 9 -6.20 15.45 29.15
CA ALA A 9 -5.08 14.56 28.97
C ALA A 9 -3.79 15.37 28.73
N PRO A 10 -2.64 14.97 29.30
CA PRO A 10 -1.39 15.68 29.07
C PRO A 10 -1.06 15.67 27.58
N ALA A 11 -0.81 16.83 27.01
CA ALA A 11 -0.32 17.00 25.66
C ALA A 11 0.96 16.16 25.51
N THR A 12 0.91 15.14 24.67
CA THR A 12 2.09 14.36 24.27
C THR A 12 3.05 15.32 23.57
N ALA A 13 4.17 15.61 24.23
CA ALA A 13 5.27 16.35 23.62
C ALA A 13 5.69 15.65 22.31
N PRO A 14 6.06 16.39 21.26
CA PRO A 14 6.56 15.80 20.04
C PRO A 14 7.79 14.96 20.39
N VAL A 15 7.73 13.65 20.08
CA VAL A 15 8.88 12.77 20.22
C VAL A 15 9.90 13.25 19.18
N SER A 16 10.87 14.05 19.63
CA SER A 16 12.05 14.37 18.85
C SER A 16 12.81 13.07 18.61
N GLY A 17 12.62 12.48 17.43
CA GLY A 17 13.44 11.36 17.00
C GLY A 17 14.93 11.75 17.00
N PRO A 18 15.87 10.79 17.09
CA PRO A 18 17.29 11.08 17.03
C PRO A 18 17.59 11.89 15.76
N PRO A 19 18.58 12.81 15.79
CA PRO A 19 18.92 13.65 14.65
C PRO A 19 19.15 12.74 13.42
N THR A 20 18.33 12.93 12.41
CA THR A 20 18.42 12.17 11.17
C THR A 20 19.77 12.48 10.52
N ALA A 21 20.60 11.46 10.30
CA ALA A 21 21.87 11.64 9.62
C ALA A 21 21.64 12.32 8.25
N PRO A 22 22.57 13.16 7.78
CA PRO A 22 22.37 13.91 6.55
C PRO A 22 22.11 12.98 5.36
N ILE A 23 21.15 13.37 4.53
CA ILE A 23 20.78 12.62 3.32
C ILE A 23 21.93 12.79 2.32
N SER A 24 22.41 11.68 1.72
CA SER A 24 23.47 11.73 0.72
C SER A 24 22.98 12.38 -0.57
N GLU A 25 23.88 13.07 -1.30
CA GLU A 25 23.57 13.63 -2.62
C GLU A 25 23.15 12.53 -3.61
N ALA A 26 23.76 11.35 -3.52
CA ALA A 26 23.39 10.19 -4.32
C ALA A 26 21.93 9.76 -4.07
N ALA A 27 21.51 9.70 -2.80
CA ALA A 27 20.14 9.38 -2.44
C ALA A 27 19.13 10.44 -2.91
N LEU A 28 19.48 11.73 -2.84
CA LEU A 28 18.66 12.81 -3.39
C LEU A 28 18.49 12.67 -4.91
N ALA A 29 19.57 12.42 -5.63
CA ALA A 29 19.55 12.23 -7.08
C ALA A 29 18.77 10.96 -7.46
N ALA A 30 18.92 9.86 -6.72
CA ALA A 30 18.16 8.63 -6.92
C ALA A 30 16.66 8.85 -6.66
N ALA A 31 16.29 9.53 -5.57
CA ALA A 31 14.91 9.85 -5.25
C ALA A 31 14.24 10.66 -6.37
N ARG A 32 14.90 11.68 -6.91
CA ARG A 32 14.39 12.46 -8.04
C ARG A 32 14.13 11.58 -9.27
N ARG A 33 15.07 10.71 -9.66
CA ARG A 33 14.89 9.80 -10.80
C ARG A 33 13.74 8.80 -10.57
N LEU A 34 13.65 8.25 -9.35
CA LEU A 34 12.62 7.28 -9.01
C LEU A 34 11.24 7.91 -8.86
N SER A 35 11.15 9.20 -8.51
CA SER A 35 9.89 9.95 -8.47
C SER A 35 9.47 10.52 -9.82
N GLU A 36 10.33 10.49 -10.85
CA GLU A 36 10.00 11.04 -12.16
C GLU A 36 8.72 10.44 -12.74
N GLY A 37 7.77 11.30 -13.15
CA GLY A 37 6.46 10.90 -13.66
C GLY A 37 5.45 10.49 -12.57
N ALA A 38 5.78 10.62 -11.29
CA ALA A 38 4.80 10.56 -10.22
C ALA A 38 4.14 11.94 -10.03
N VAL A 39 2.85 11.97 -9.74
CA VAL A 39 2.13 13.19 -9.39
C VAL A 39 2.56 13.65 -7.99
N ASP A 40 2.58 12.70 -7.05
CA ASP A 40 2.98 12.93 -5.67
C ASP A 40 4.01 11.89 -5.21
N SER A 41 4.88 12.28 -4.27
CA SER A 41 5.78 11.39 -3.54
C SER A 41 5.67 11.74 -2.06
N LEU A 42 4.87 10.98 -1.32
CA LEU A 42 4.48 11.26 0.05
C LEU A 42 5.03 10.21 1.03
N PRO A 43 5.39 10.60 2.25
CA PRO A 43 5.63 11.98 2.70
C PRO A 43 6.76 12.64 1.93
N GLU A 44 6.73 13.96 1.81
CA GLU A 44 7.76 14.70 1.09
C GLU A 44 9.15 14.42 1.70
N GLY A 45 10.15 14.15 0.84
CA GLY A 45 11.51 13.81 1.25
C GLY A 45 11.73 12.38 1.75
N ALA A 46 10.68 11.66 2.15
CA ALA A 46 10.81 10.33 2.76
C ALA A 46 11.52 9.31 1.88
N LEU A 47 11.34 9.38 0.56
CA LEU A 47 12.04 8.46 -0.35
C LEU A 47 13.56 8.66 -0.30
N ALA A 48 14.04 9.91 -0.30
CA ALA A 48 15.46 10.23 -0.20
C ALA A 48 16.04 9.79 1.15
N GLU A 49 15.32 9.99 2.24
CA GLU A 49 15.71 9.53 3.58
C GLU A 49 15.87 8.02 3.63
N ARG A 50 14.88 7.27 3.09
CA ARG A 50 14.91 5.80 3.06
C ARG A 50 16.03 5.26 2.18
N LEU A 51 16.29 5.89 1.01
CA LEU A 51 17.41 5.53 0.13
C LEU A 51 18.74 5.76 0.84
N SER A 52 18.92 6.91 1.49
CA SER A 52 20.15 7.23 2.22
C SER A 52 20.38 6.28 3.40
N ALA A 53 19.32 5.90 4.12
CA ALA A 53 19.40 4.90 5.19
C ALA A 53 19.78 3.52 4.64
N ALA A 54 19.14 3.08 3.56
CA ALA A 54 19.43 1.80 2.92
C ALA A 54 20.87 1.72 2.41
N GLU A 55 21.40 2.80 1.83
CA GLU A 55 22.79 2.92 1.40
C GLU A 55 23.77 2.76 2.58
N ARG A 56 23.52 3.46 3.69
CA ARG A 56 24.37 3.34 4.90
C ARG A 56 24.32 1.94 5.54
N GLU A 57 23.17 1.29 5.47
CA GLU A 57 22.95 -0.04 6.05
C GLU A 57 23.35 -1.18 5.09
N GLY A 58 23.74 -0.87 3.86
CA GLY A 58 24.11 -1.86 2.85
C GLY A 58 22.95 -2.80 2.48
N ARG A 59 21.70 -2.32 2.53
CA ARG A 59 20.50 -3.12 2.24
C ARG A 59 19.70 -2.58 1.06
N GLN A 60 18.88 -3.43 0.49
CA GLN A 60 17.90 -3.03 -0.51
C GLN A 60 16.66 -2.44 0.19
N LEU A 61 15.99 -1.48 -0.49
CA LEU A 61 14.60 -1.17 -0.15
C LEU A 61 13.69 -2.31 -0.65
N ARG A 62 12.62 -2.55 0.09
CA ARG A 62 11.50 -3.39 -0.33
C ARG A 62 10.38 -2.47 -0.82
N VAL A 63 10.09 -2.54 -2.11
CA VAL A 63 9.10 -1.68 -2.77
C VAL A 63 7.90 -2.51 -3.12
N LYS A 64 6.76 -2.26 -2.49
CA LYS A 64 5.56 -3.07 -2.66
C LYS A 64 4.56 -2.46 -3.64
N LEU A 65 3.85 -3.33 -4.34
CA LEU A 65 2.61 -3.03 -5.07
C LEU A 65 1.63 -4.18 -4.84
N GLY A 66 0.43 -3.85 -4.36
CA GLY A 66 -0.70 -4.77 -4.28
C GLY A 66 -1.63 -4.58 -5.46
N ILE A 67 -2.08 -5.68 -6.07
CA ILE A 67 -3.06 -5.68 -7.16
C ILE A 67 -4.05 -6.81 -6.95
N ASP A 68 -5.33 -6.50 -7.02
CA ASP A 68 -6.40 -7.48 -7.01
C ASP A 68 -6.62 -8.04 -8.42
N PRO A 69 -6.57 -9.37 -8.63
CA PRO A 69 -6.72 -9.99 -9.92
C PRO A 69 -8.20 -10.05 -10.35
N THR A 70 -8.83 -8.89 -10.48
CA THR A 70 -10.25 -8.76 -10.83
C THR A 70 -10.54 -8.89 -12.32
N ALA A 71 -9.49 -8.97 -13.14
CA ALA A 71 -9.54 -9.24 -14.58
C ALA A 71 -8.27 -10.00 -14.99
N PRO A 72 -8.32 -10.84 -16.06
CA PRO A 72 -7.17 -11.63 -16.45
C PRO A 72 -6.04 -10.80 -17.07
N ASP A 73 -6.36 -9.69 -17.71
CA ASP A 73 -5.41 -8.97 -18.55
C ASP A 73 -4.85 -7.70 -17.89
N ILE A 74 -3.57 -7.46 -18.10
CA ILE A 74 -2.90 -6.22 -17.80
C ILE A 74 -3.25 -5.19 -18.89
N HIS A 75 -3.68 -4.00 -18.49
CA HIS A 75 -3.86 -2.86 -19.38
C HIS A 75 -2.74 -1.82 -19.19
N LEU A 76 -2.69 -0.81 -20.06
CA LEU A 76 -1.64 0.23 -20.02
C LEU A 76 -1.49 0.92 -18.67
N GLY A 77 -2.58 1.11 -17.90
CA GLY A 77 -2.51 1.66 -16.55
C GLY A 77 -1.66 0.80 -15.60
N HIS A 78 -1.82 -0.52 -15.66
CA HIS A 78 -0.96 -1.45 -14.91
C HIS A 78 0.50 -1.39 -15.40
N ALA A 79 0.72 -1.32 -16.72
CA ALA A 79 2.06 -1.27 -17.30
C ALA A 79 2.85 -0.03 -16.83
N VAL A 80 2.18 1.12 -16.65
CA VAL A 80 2.81 2.35 -16.11
C VAL A 80 3.35 2.11 -14.70
N VAL A 81 2.55 1.52 -13.83
CA VAL A 81 2.95 1.24 -12.44
C VAL A 81 4.01 0.15 -12.37
N LEU A 82 3.87 -0.93 -13.15
CA LEU A 82 4.90 -1.98 -13.26
C LEU A 82 6.22 -1.44 -13.82
N GLY A 83 6.17 -0.53 -14.79
CA GLY A 83 7.35 0.18 -15.28
C GLY A 83 8.03 1.03 -14.22
N LYS A 84 7.26 1.64 -13.30
CA LYS A 84 7.80 2.33 -12.13
C LYS A 84 8.53 1.35 -11.20
N LEU A 85 7.95 0.20 -10.90
CA LEU A 85 8.60 -0.85 -10.10
C LEU A 85 9.88 -1.36 -10.76
N ARG A 86 9.89 -1.53 -12.09
CA ARG A 86 11.08 -1.91 -12.84
C ARG A 86 12.23 -0.93 -12.62
N ARG A 87 11.99 0.38 -12.60
CA ARG A 87 13.02 1.39 -12.29
C ARG A 87 13.62 1.21 -10.89
N PHE A 88 12.82 0.79 -9.89
CA PHE A 88 13.36 0.45 -8.57
C PHE A 88 14.24 -0.80 -8.61
N GLN A 89 13.88 -1.82 -9.39
CA GLN A 89 14.74 -3.00 -9.58
C GLN A 89 16.06 -2.61 -10.26
N GLU A 90 16.05 -1.77 -11.29
CA GLU A 90 17.22 -1.25 -11.97
C GLU A 90 18.12 -0.40 -11.05
N ALA A 91 17.53 0.29 -10.08
CA ALA A 91 18.25 1.00 -9.03
C ALA A 91 18.79 0.07 -7.91
N GLY A 92 18.65 -1.24 -8.04
CA GLY A 92 19.21 -2.20 -7.09
C GLY A 92 18.26 -2.63 -5.97
N HIS A 93 17.00 -2.23 -6.00
CA HIS A 93 16.03 -2.54 -4.96
C HIS A 93 15.19 -3.78 -5.27
N ARG A 94 14.52 -4.32 -4.25
CA ARG A 94 13.67 -5.50 -4.35
C ARG A 94 12.22 -5.10 -4.44
N VAL A 95 11.52 -5.57 -5.45
CA VAL A 95 10.07 -5.40 -5.61
C VAL A 95 9.34 -6.53 -4.92
N ILE A 96 8.25 -6.20 -4.21
CA ILE A 96 7.31 -7.13 -3.62
C ILE A 96 5.98 -6.95 -4.36
N LEU A 97 5.65 -7.89 -5.22
CA LEU A 97 4.37 -7.92 -5.91
C LEU A 97 3.37 -8.71 -5.06
N ILE A 98 2.34 -8.05 -4.57
CA ILE A 98 1.30 -8.67 -3.75
C ILE A 98 0.08 -8.92 -4.64
N VAL A 99 -0.25 -10.18 -4.79
CA VAL A 99 -1.48 -10.61 -5.45
C VAL A 99 -2.60 -10.62 -4.41
N GLY A 100 -3.62 -9.81 -4.62
CA GLY A 100 -4.76 -9.67 -3.72
C GLY A 100 -5.82 -10.76 -3.91
N ASP A 101 -5.45 -12.03 -3.74
CA ASP A 101 -6.35 -13.16 -3.91
C ASP A 101 -7.43 -13.22 -2.83
N PHE A 102 -7.15 -12.76 -1.62
CA PHE A 102 -8.14 -12.63 -0.55
C PHE A 102 -9.01 -11.39 -0.77
N THR A 103 -8.38 -10.23 -1.02
CA THR A 103 -9.08 -8.95 -1.17
C THR A 103 -9.93 -8.88 -2.43
N ALA A 104 -9.59 -9.64 -3.48
CA ALA A 104 -10.42 -9.79 -4.67
C ALA A 104 -11.80 -10.40 -4.37
N ARG A 105 -11.92 -11.23 -3.33
CA ARG A 105 -13.21 -11.77 -2.85
C ARG A 105 -14.05 -10.70 -2.16
N VAL A 106 -13.39 -9.76 -1.48
CA VAL A 106 -14.03 -8.65 -0.78
C VAL A 106 -14.49 -7.57 -1.77
N GLY A 107 -13.72 -7.37 -2.84
CA GLY A 107 -13.92 -6.32 -3.85
C GLY A 107 -13.41 -4.96 -3.39
N ASP A 108 -12.55 -4.35 -4.21
CA ASP A 108 -12.06 -2.99 -3.98
C ASP A 108 -13.23 -1.98 -4.09
N PRO A 109 -13.58 -1.28 -3.02
CA PRO A 109 -14.66 -0.31 -3.05
C PRO A 109 -14.26 1.02 -3.67
N SER A 110 -12.97 1.26 -3.93
CA SER A 110 -12.48 2.54 -4.42
C SER A 110 -12.98 2.83 -5.84
N GLY A 111 -13.60 4.00 -6.02
CA GLY A 111 -13.95 4.55 -7.33
C GLY A 111 -15.24 4.06 -7.98
N ARG A 112 -16.09 3.24 -7.33
CA ARG A 112 -17.37 2.79 -7.91
C ARG A 112 -18.51 2.76 -6.89
N SER A 113 -19.70 3.16 -7.33
CA SER A 113 -20.93 3.15 -6.53
C SER A 113 -21.63 1.79 -6.45
N THR A 114 -21.14 0.77 -7.16
CA THR A 114 -21.75 -0.56 -7.21
C THR A 114 -20.71 -1.63 -6.87
N LEU A 115 -21.09 -2.54 -5.98
CA LEU A 115 -20.29 -3.72 -5.66
C LEU A 115 -20.02 -4.52 -6.95
N ARG A 116 -18.76 -4.89 -7.17
CA ARG A 116 -18.41 -5.82 -8.25
C ARG A 116 -19.03 -7.19 -7.98
N PRO A 117 -19.42 -7.94 -9.01
CA PRO A 117 -19.77 -9.35 -8.82
C PRO A 117 -18.61 -10.06 -8.10
N MET A 118 -18.95 -10.88 -7.11
CA MET A 118 -17.96 -11.71 -6.45
C MET A 118 -17.45 -12.74 -7.45
N LEU A 119 -16.14 -12.74 -7.69
CA LEU A 119 -15.48 -13.77 -8.49
C LEU A 119 -15.40 -15.07 -7.69
N SER A 120 -15.46 -16.20 -8.36
CA SER A 120 -15.17 -17.50 -7.77
C SER A 120 -13.67 -17.62 -7.45
N GLU A 121 -13.32 -18.56 -6.57
CA GLU A 121 -11.92 -18.80 -6.24
C GLU A 121 -11.11 -19.22 -7.46
N GLU A 122 -11.69 -20.06 -8.32
CA GLU A 122 -11.08 -20.53 -9.56
C GLU A 122 -10.80 -19.36 -10.52
N GLU A 123 -11.74 -18.44 -10.66
CA GLU A 123 -11.56 -17.23 -11.50
C GLU A 123 -10.45 -16.33 -10.95
N ILE A 124 -10.40 -16.13 -9.64
CA ILE A 124 -9.34 -15.34 -8.99
C ILE A 124 -7.98 -15.98 -9.22
N GLN A 125 -7.85 -17.30 -9.05
CA GLN A 125 -6.60 -18.02 -9.27
C GLN A 125 -6.15 -17.98 -10.73
N ALA A 126 -7.07 -18.17 -11.68
CA ALA A 126 -6.79 -18.08 -13.10
C ALA A 126 -6.32 -16.66 -13.50
N ASN A 127 -7.03 -15.63 -13.04
CA ASN A 127 -6.68 -14.24 -13.29
C ASN A 127 -5.31 -13.91 -12.68
N ALA A 128 -5.04 -14.36 -11.44
CA ALA A 128 -3.78 -14.13 -10.74
C ALA A 128 -2.59 -14.73 -11.50
N ALA A 129 -2.75 -15.96 -12.03
CA ALA A 129 -1.71 -16.62 -12.82
C ALA A 129 -1.41 -15.85 -14.11
N THR A 130 -2.45 -15.45 -14.84
CA THR A 130 -2.30 -14.67 -16.09
C THR A 130 -1.67 -13.30 -15.81
N PHE A 131 -2.14 -12.62 -14.77
CA PHE A 131 -1.58 -11.33 -14.35
C PHE A 131 -0.09 -11.44 -14.02
N GLN A 132 0.29 -12.46 -13.24
CA GLN A 132 1.68 -12.70 -12.87
C GLN A 132 2.54 -12.96 -14.11
N GLU A 133 2.10 -13.84 -15.04
CA GLU A 133 2.84 -14.09 -16.28
C GLU A 133 3.07 -12.81 -17.09
N GLN A 134 2.05 -11.99 -17.24
CA GLN A 134 2.15 -10.73 -17.97
C GLN A 134 3.05 -9.71 -17.25
N ALA A 135 2.98 -9.62 -15.91
CA ALA A 135 3.83 -8.74 -15.12
C ALA A 135 5.32 -9.08 -15.26
N MET A 136 5.66 -10.39 -15.38
CA MET A 136 7.04 -10.84 -15.57
C MET A 136 7.65 -10.43 -16.94
N ARG A 137 6.83 -9.98 -17.88
CA ARG A 137 7.35 -9.39 -19.15
C ARG A 137 7.93 -7.97 -18.94
N ILE A 138 7.59 -7.34 -17.84
CA ILE A 138 8.03 -5.98 -17.47
C ILE A 138 9.05 -6.03 -16.35
N LEU A 139 8.78 -6.83 -15.31
CA LEU A 139 9.62 -6.94 -14.13
C LEU A 139 10.81 -7.87 -14.35
N ASP A 140 11.88 -7.64 -13.59
CA ASP A 140 13.01 -8.55 -13.46
C ASP A 140 12.63 -9.65 -12.45
N ASP A 141 12.52 -10.88 -12.92
CA ASP A 141 12.00 -12.04 -12.15
C ASP A 141 13.07 -12.73 -11.28
N ARG A 142 14.32 -12.24 -11.28
CA ARG A 142 15.37 -12.78 -10.43
C ARG A 142 14.98 -12.71 -8.96
N SER A 143 15.28 -13.75 -8.20
CA SER A 143 14.89 -13.90 -6.79
C SER A 143 15.45 -12.84 -5.85
N ASP A 144 16.55 -12.17 -6.22
CA ASP A 144 17.12 -11.04 -5.48
C ASP A 144 16.43 -9.70 -5.84
N ARG A 145 15.61 -9.66 -6.89
CA ARG A 145 14.92 -8.47 -7.43
C ARG A 145 13.42 -8.50 -7.28
N LEU A 146 12.82 -9.68 -7.22
CA LEU A 146 11.37 -9.85 -7.14
C LEU A 146 11.00 -10.89 -6.09
N GLU A 147 9.96 -10.54 -5.34
CA GLU A 147 9.24 -11.45 -4.46
C GLU A 147 7.76 -11.34 -4.79
N VAL A 148 7.09 -12.44 -5.09
CA VAL A 148 5.64 -12.48 -5.28
C VAL A 148 5.01 -13.08 -4.04
N ARG A 149 4.03 -12.38 -3.48
CA ARG A 149 3.30 -12.78 -2.29
C ARG A 149 1.80 -12.77 -2.56
N ARG A 150 1.06 -13.54 -1.82
CA ARG A 150 -0.40 -13.53 -1.84
C ARG A 150 -0.91 -12.97 -0.52
N ASN A 151 -1.91 -12.11 -0.56
CA ASN A 151 -2.40 -11.53 0.70
C ASN A 151 -3.23 -12.52 1.54
N SER A 152 -3.68 -13.63 0.97
CA SER A 152 -4.21 -14.78 1.75
C SER A 152 -3.21 -15.36 2.75
N GLU A 153 -1.90 -15.17 2.53
CA GLU A 153 -0.86 -15.65 3.47
C GLU A 153 -0.96 -15.03 4.88
N TRP A 154 -1.57 -13.85 5.01
CA TRP A 154 -1.73 -13.17 6.31
C TRP A 154 -3.16 -12.74 6.61
N LEU A 155 -4.07 -12.74 5.64
CA LEU A 155 -5.46 -12.32 5.84
C LEU A 155 -6.38 -13.47 6.24
N ASP A 156 -5.95 -14.72 6.13
CA ASP A 156 -6.61 -15.87 6.74
C ASP A 156 -6.30 -15.89 8.25
N MET A 157 -6.79 -14.85 8.92
CA MET A 157 -6.51 -14.60 10.33
C MET A 157 -7.73 -14.86 11.21
N ALA A 158 -7.49 -15.10 12.50
CA ALA A 158 -8.56 -15.20 13.46
C ALA A 158 -9.28 -13.84 13.67
N MET A 159 -10.55 -13.86 14.06
CA MET A 159 -11.33 -12.64 14.35
C MET A 159 -10.63 -11.75 15.40
N SER A 160 -9.95 -12.35 16.38
CA SER A 160 -9.17 -11.61 17.40
C SER A 160 -8.08 -10.75 16.77
N ASP A 161 -7.41 -11.27 15.74
CA ASP A 161 -6.31 -10.57 15.06
C ASP A 161 -6.83 -9.45 14.18
N LEU A 162 -7.98 -9.67 13.50
CA LEU A 162 -8.69 -8.62 12.77
C LEU A 162 -9.10 -7.49 13.73
N LEU A 163 -9.66 -7.80 14.88
CA LEU A 163 -10.03 -6.81 15.90
C LEU A 163 -8.79 -6.06 16.43
N ALA A 164 -7.65 -6.74 16.60
CA ALA A 164 -6.41 -6.09 16.97
C ALA A 164 -5.93 -5.14 15.87
N LEU A 165 -6.03 -5.53 14.60
CA LEU A 165 -5.68 -4.71 13.45
C LEU A 165 -6.55 -3.43 13.37
N THR A 166 -7.87 -3.54 13.60
CA THR A 166 -8.77 -2.37 13.56
C THR A 166 -8.45 -1.31 14.62
N ARG A 167 -7.72 -1.66 15.69
CA ARG A 167 -7.28 -0.70 16.73
C ARG A 167 -6.15 0.22 16.27
N THR A 168 -5.48 -0.10 15.16
CA THR A 168 -4.33 0.67 14.64
C THR A 168 -4.74 1.94 13.90
N THR A 169 -6.02 2.09 13.59
CA THR A 169 -6.55 3.19 12.79
C THR A 169 -7.90 3.66 13.35
N THR A 170 -8.23 4.92 13.11
CA THR A 170 -9.50 5.52 13.49
C THR A 170 -10.35 5.83 12.26
N VAL A 171 -11.67 5.90 12.45
CA VAL A 171 -12.60 6.33 11.38
C VAL A 171 -12.22 7.71 10.84
N ALA A 172 -11.80 8.64 11.71
CA ALA A 172 -11.37 9.97 11.29
C ALA A 172 -10.20 9.91 10.29
N GLN A 173 -9.18 9.08 10.58
CA GLN A 173 -8.04 8.89 9.67
C GLN A 173 -8.45 8.24 8.35
N LEU A 174 -9.38 7.29 8.36
CA LEU A 174 -9.88 6.68 7.12
C LEU A 174 -10.65 7.69 6.26
N LEU A 175 -11.41 8.59 6.90
CA LEU A 175 -12.16 9.65 6.22
C LEU A 175 -11.28 10.78 5.66
N GLU A 176 -9.98 10.84 6.00
CA GLU A 176 -9.02 11.75 5.35
C GLU A 176 -8.67 11.32 3.92
N ARG A 177 -8.89 10.06 3.56
CA ARG A 177 -8.71 9.61 2.18
C ARG A 177 -9.68 10.32 1.25
N GLU A 178 -9.17 10.80 0.13
CA GLU A 178 -9.94 11.63 -0.81
C GLU A 178 -11.24 10.96 -1.31
N ASP A 179 -11.19 9.64 -1.57
CA ASP A 179 -12.33 8.85 -2.00
C ASP A 179 -13.43 8.77 -0.93
N PHE A 180 -13.05 8.54 0.33
CA PHE A 180 -14.00 8.51 1.44
C PHE A 180 -14.48 9.91 1.83
N ALA A 181 -13.59 10.91 1.85
CA ALA A 181 -13.95 12.28 2.15
C ALA A 181 -15.02 12.83 1.20
N LYS A 182 -14.86 12.61 -0.11
CA LYS A 182 -15.83 13.01 -1.13
C LYS A 182 -17.20 12.36 -0.93
N ARG A 183 -17.23 11.06 -0.71
CA ARG A 183 -18.48 10.31 -0.51
C ARG A 183 -19.17 10.69 0.80
N PHE A 184 -18.39 10.83 1.88
CA PHE A 184 -18.91 11.24 3.18
C PHE A 184 -19.55 12.63 3.12
N SER A 185 -18.87 13.61 2.51
CA SER A 185 -19.37 14.98 2.32
C SER A 185 -20.63 15.02 1.44
N ALA A 186 -20.75 14.10 0.48
CA ALA A 186 -21.91 13.97 -0.40
C ALA A 186 -23.04 13.13 0.22
N SER A 187 -22.92 12.71 1.50
CA SER A 187 -23.87 11.81 2.18
C SER A 187 -24.10 10.50 1.42
N GLN A 188 -23.11 10.05 0.66
CA GLN A 188 -23.17 8.76 -0.02
C GLN A 188 -22.79 7.64 0.95
N PRO A 189 -23.45 6.46 0.88
CA PRO A 189 -23.16 5.37 1.78
C PRO A 189 -21.73 4.86 1.62
N ILE A 190 -21.08 4.58 2.75
CA ILE A 190 -19.79 3.90 2.85
C ILE A 190 -20.00 2.69 3.74
N SER A 191 -19.74 1.49 3.24
CA SER A 191 -19.90 0.28 4.03
C SER A 191 -18.71 0.11 5.01
N ILE A 192 -18.95 -0.63 6.10
CA ILE A 192 -17.88 -0.98 7.04
C ILE A 192 -16.79 -1.79 6.36
N LEU A 193 -17.15 -2.65 5.42
CA LEU A 193 -16.19 -3.44 4.64
C LEU A 193 -15.24 -2.56 3.85
N GLU A 194 -15.76 -1.49 3.22
CA GLU A 194 -14.94 -0.51 2.53
C GLU A 194 -13.95 0.20 3.46
N LEU A 195 -14.36 0.51 4.69
CA LEU A 195 -13.48 1.11 5.69
C LEU A 195 -12.39 0.13 6.19
N LEU A 196 -12.65 -1.18 6.17
CA LEU A 196 -11.65 -2.18 6.52
C LEU A 196 -10.65 -2.45 5.38
N TYR A 197 -11.05 -2.27 4.14
CA TYR A 197 -10.24 -2.60 2.97
C TYR A 197 -8.80 -2.00 2.99
N PRO A 198 -8.58 -0.70 3.34
CA PRO A 198 -7.24 -0.14 3.45
C PRO A 198 -6.34 -0.84 4.47
N LEU A 199 -6.91 -1.44 5.52
CA LEU A 199 -6.17 -2.17 6.54
C LEU A 199 -5.73 -3.56 6.04
N LEU A 200 -6.43 -4.11 5.04
CA LEU A 200 -6.18 -5.44 4.50
C LEU A 200 -5.16 -5.44 3.35
N GLN A 201 -4.74 -4.29 2.87
CA GLN A 201 -3.81 -4.18 1.74
C GLN A 201 -2.34 -4.46 2.07
N GLY A 202 -1.99 -4.78 3.30
CA GLY A 202 -0.65 -5.18 3.75
C GLY A 202 0.27 -4.03 4.10
#